data_aad26ca2b53d95b801fb53283d711f98
#
_entry.id   aad26ca2b53d95b801fb53283d711f98
#
_cell.length_a   1.000
_cell.length_b   1.000
_cell.length_c   1.000
_cell.angle_alpha   90.00
_cell.angle_beta   90.00
_cell.angle_gamma   90.00
#
_symmetry.space_group_name_H-M   'P 1'
#
loop_
_entity.id
_entity.type
_entity.pdbx_description
1 polymer ?
#
loop_
_entity_poly.entity_id
_entity_poly.type
_entity_poly.pdbx_seq_one_letter_code
_entity_poly.pdbx_strand_id
1 'polypeptide(L)'
;MNIIGTKWVFRNKMDEHGVITRNKARLVAKGYNKKEGIDYDEKYAPVARLEAVRLLLSFSCIKGFKLFQMDVKSAFLNGYINEEVFVSQPPGFEDHQHPGHVFKLKKALYGLKQAPRQWYERLSDFLTSQVLKMVAAPSRLCLMKTCMLCLMKTFMYFPCICALL
;
A
#
# COMPACT_ATOMS: atom_id res chain seq x y z
N MET A 1 -5.86 -5.54 27.01
CA MET A 1 -5.50 -5.93 25.63
C MET A 1 -6.68 -5.63 24.72
N ASN A 2 -6.49 -4.79 23.70
CA ASN A 2 -7.61 -4.37 22.83
C ASN A 2 -7.60 -5.22 21.54
N ILE A 3 -8.53 -6.18 21.44
CA ILE A 3 -8.65 -7.10 20.31
C ILE A 3 -9.53 -6.45 19.23
N ILE A 4 -9.02 -6.39 18.01
CA ILE A 4 -9.73 -5.84 16.87
C ILE A 4 -10.46 -6.96 16.12
N GLY A 5 -11.76 -6.81 15.91
CA GLY A 5 -12.53 -7.73 15.09
C GLY A 5 -12.12 -7.69 13.62
N THR A 6 -12.40 -8.76 12.90
CA THR A 6 -12.18 -8.85 11.46
C THR A 6 -13.51 -8.99 10.71
N LYS A 7 -13.51 -8.70 9.41
CA LYS A 7 -14.64 -8.95 8.51
C LYS A 7 -14.17 -9.20 7.09
N TRP A 8 -14.92 -9.99 6.35
CA TRP A 8 -14.73 -10.13 4.92
C TRP A 8 -15.46 -9.03 4.15
N VAL A 9 -14.79 -8.49 3.14
CA VAL A 9 -15.38 -7.55 2.16
C VAL A 9 -15.28 -8.21 0.79
N PHE A 10 -16.43 -8.50 0.21
CA PHE A 10 -16.56 -9.10 -1.10
C PHE A 10 -16.90 -8.01 -2.14
N ARG A 11 -16.30 -8.12 -3.31
CA ARG A 11 -16.60 -7.23 -4.45
C ARG A 11 -16.45 -7.99 -5.76
N ASN A 12 -17.50 -7.98 -6.57
CA ASN A 12 -17.47 -8.48 -7.92
C ASN A 12 -16.90 -7.41 -8.86
N LYS A 13 -16.07 -7.81 -9.79
CA LYS A 13 -15.67 -6.99 -10.93
C LYS A 13 -16.49 -7.41 -12.13
N MET A 14 -17.04 -6.42 -12.83
CA MET A 14 -17.83 -6.59 -14.05
C MET A 14 -17.04 -6.01 -15.23
N ASP A 15 -17.29 -6.55 -16.41
CA ASP A 15 -16.84 -6.00 -17.68
C ASP A 15 -17.77 -4.85 -18.14
N GLU A 16 -17.52 -4.34 -19.33
CA GLU A 16 -18.32 -3.25 -19.96
C GLU A 16 -19.77 -3.66 -20.22
N HIS A 17 -20.06 -4.96 -20.29
CA HIS A 17 -21.40 -5.53 -20.52
C HIS A 17 -22.12 -5.89 -19.21
N GLY A 18 -21.51 -5.64 -18.04
CA GLY A 18 -22.09 -5.96 -16.74
C GLY A 18 -21.93 -7.42 -16.32
N VAL A 19 -21.16 -8.21 -17.07
CA VAL A 19 -20.89 -9.62 -16.72
C VAL A 19 -19.80 -9.69 -15.65
N ILE A 20 -20.04 -10.52 -14.62
CA ILE A 20 -19.07 -10.71 -13.54
C ILE A 20 -17.86 -11.50 -14.07
N THR A 21 -16.73 -10.84 -14.23
CA THR A 21 -15.49 -11.43 -14.71
C THR A 21 -14.61 -11.95 -13.57
N ARG A 22 -14.76 -11.39 -12.37
CA ARG A 22 -13.91 -11.75 -11.23
C ARG A 22 -14.54 -11.42 -9.89
N ASN A 23 -14.48 -12.35 -8.97
CA ASN A 23 -14.82 -12.15 -7.57
C ASN A 23 -13.56 -11.77 -6.77
N LYS A 24 -13.68 -10.77 -5.91
CA LYS A 24 -12.60 -10.30 -5.05
C LYS A 24 -13.04 -10.30 -3.60
N ALA A 25 -12.27 -10.97 -2.74
CA ALA A 25 -12.45 -10.95 -1.30
C ALA A 25 -11.26 -10.25 -0.62
N ARG A 26 -11.52 -9.52 0.45
CA ARG A 26 -10.50 -8.94 1.31
C ARG A 26 -10.89 -9.15 2.77
N LEU A 27 -9.92 -9.63 3.56
CA LEU A 27 -10.03 -9.58 5.00
C LEU A 27 -9.69 -8.17 5.48
N VAL A 28 -10.55 -7.58 6.31
CA VAL A 28 -10.43 -6.20 6.77
C VAL A 28 -10.56 -6.16 8.29
N ALA A 29 -9.63 -5.53 8.97
CA ALA A 29 -9.71 -5.26 10.40
C ALA A 29 -10.68 -4.10 10.69
N LYS A 30 -11.46 -4.20 11.77
CA LYS A 30 -12.37 -3.14 12.23
C LYS A 30 -11.63 -2.09 13.05
N GLY A 31 -10.58 -1.48 12.46
CA GLY A 31 -9.66 -0.56 13.14
C GLY A 31 -10.19 0.86 13.40
N TYR A 32 -11.47 1.13 13.15
CA TYR A 32 -12.05 2.48 13.29
C TYR A 32 -12.07 3.00 14.74
N ASN A 33 -12.10 2.13 15.73
CA ASN A 33 -12.13 2.50 17.16
C ASN A 33 -10.74 2.80 17.74
N LYS A 34 -9.68 2.61 16.97
CA LYS A 34 -8.31 2.90 17.40
C LYS A 34 -8.04 4.40 17.46
N LYS A 35 -7.34 4.86 18.51
CA LYS A 35 -7.02 6.28 18.77
C LYS A 35 -5.54 6.56 18.43
N GLU A 36 -5.32 7.68 17.75
CA GLU A 36 -3.99 8.22 17.46
C GLU A 36 -3.32 8.69 18.77
N GLY A 37 -2.02 8.45 18.90
CA GLY A 37 -1.24 8.74 20.10
C GLY A 37 -1.38 7.71 21.23
N ILE A 38 -2.27 6.71 21.12
CA ILE A 38 -2.46 5.65 22.10
C ILE A 38 -2.27 4.26 21.45
N ASP A 39 -2.96 4.02 20.35
CA ASP A 39 -2.97 2.73 19.66
C ASP A 39 -2.03 2.69 18.44
N TYR A 40 -1.64 3.85 17.91
CA TYR A 40 -0.68 4.05 16.83
C TYR A 40 -0.21 5.51 16.81
N ASP A 41 1.01 5.75 16.34
CA ASP A 41 1.62 7.08 16.37
C ASP A 41 1.10 7.97 15.23
N GLU A 42 1.13 7.51 13.99
CA GLU A 42 0.77 8.29 12.82
C GLU A 42 0.00 7.46 11.78
N LYS A 43 -1.06 8.04 11.20
CA LYS A 43 -1.89 7.39 10.18
C LYS A 43 -1.61 7.88 8.76
N TYR A 44 -1.15 9.13 8.63
CA TYR A 44 -0.99 9.76 7.33
C TYR A 44 0.30 9.32 6.65
N ALA A 45 0.17 8.87 5.39
CA ALA A 45 1.29 8.72 4.48
C ALA A 45 1.34 9.94 3.55
N PRO A 46 2.53 10.41 3.15
CA PRO A 46 2.65 11.43 2.12
C PRO A 46 1.99 10.97 0.81
N VAL A 47 1.18 11.85 0.22
CA VAL A 47 0.50 11.63 -1.06
C VAL A 47 0.98 12.65 -2.06
N ALA A 48 1.29 12.20 -3.28
CA ALA A 48 1.63 13.10 -4.36
C ALA A 48 0.43 13.93 -4.80
N ARG A 49 0.69 15.20 -5.01
CA ARG A 49 -0.27 16.10 -5.64
C ARG A 49 -0.33 15.83 -7.13
N LEU A 50 -1.52 15.94 -7.71
CA LEU A 50 -1.75 15.72 -9.14
C LEU A 50 -0.91 16.68 -10.01
N GLU A 51 -0.70 17.91 -9.53
CA GLU A 51 0.14 18.91 -10.18
C GLU A 51 1.58 18.44 -10.33
N ALA A 52 2.15 17.82 -9.29
CA ALA A 52 3.52 17.30 -9.32
C ALA A 52 3.64 16.16 -10.37
N VAL A 53 2.61 15.31 -10.46
CA VAL A 53 2.56 14.25 -11.47
C VAL A 53 2.49 14.83 -12.88
N ARG A 54 1.65 15.83 -13.11
CA ARG A 54 1.52 16.51 -14.41
C ARG A 54 2.81 17.19 -14.84
N LEU A 55 3.49 17.89 -13.92
CA LEU A 55 4.79 18.51 -14.18
C LEU A 55 5.83 17.46 -14.62
N LEU A 56 5.85 16.33 -13.94
CA LEU A 56 6.80 15.28 -14.26
C LEU A 56 6.51 14.62 -15.63
N LEU A 57 5.24 14.43 -15.97
CA LEU A 57 4.81 13.96 -17.29
C LEU A 57 5.23 14.94 -18.39
N SER A 58 4.98 16.23 -18.20
CA SER A 58 5.38 17.29 -19.15
C SER A 58 6.89 17.33 -19.31
N PHE A 59 7.64 17.26 -18.21
CA PHE A 59 9.09 17.26 -18.23
C PHE A 59 9.65 16.02 -18.98
N SER A 60 9.04 14.86 -18.79
CA SER A 60 9.44 13.63 -19.47
C SER A 60 9.24 13.74 -20.99
N CYS A 61 8.13 14.35 -21.42
CA CYS A 61 7.88 14.61 -22.85
C CYS A 61 8.91 15.54 -23.46
N ILE A 62 9.23 16.67 -22.77
CA ILE A 62 10.21 17.65 -23.25
C ILE A 62 11.61 17.04 -23.35
N LYS A 63 12.01 16.22 -22.39
CA LYS A 63 13.34 15.60 -22.32
C LYS A 63 13.43 14.27 -23.04
N GLY A 64 12.34 13.71 -23.55
CA GLY A 64 12.32 12.46 -24.32
C GLY A 64 12.68 11.21 -23.52
N PHE A 65 12.46 11.18 -22.17
CA PHE A 65 12.69 9.97 -21.39
C PHE A 65 11.40 9.19 -21.13
N LYS A 66 11.52 7.87 -21.02
CA LYS A 66 10.40 6.97 -20.78
C LYS A 66 10.03 6.94 -19.30
N LEU A 67 8.73 7.04 -19.02
CA LEU A 67 8.15 6.80 -17.70
C LEU A 67 7.53 5.41 -17.64
N PHE A 68 7.69 4.75 -16.50
CA PHE A 68 7.09 3.45 -16.24
C PHE A 68 6.17 3.58 -15.03
N GLN A 69 4.92 3.14 -15.18
CA GLN A 69 3.97 3.04 -14.08
C GLN A 69 3.94 1.60 -13.58
N MET A 70 4.00 1.43 -12.26
CA MET A 70 3.91 0.13 -11.62
C MET A 70 2.87 0.17 -10.51
N ASP A 71 2.07 -0.90 -10.41
CA ASP A 71 1.11 -1.11 -9.33
C ASP A 71 1.56 -2.26 -8.45
N VAL A 72 1.46 -2.09 -7.12
CA VAL A 72 1.83 -3.12 -6.16
C VAL A 72 0.58 -3.80 -5.64
N LYS A 73 0.43 -5.08 -5.95
CA LYS A 73 -0.66 -5.89 -5.42
C LYS A 73 -0.57 -6.01 -3.91
N SER A 74 -1.71 -5.84 -3.24
CA SER A 74 -1.83 -6.01 -1.78
C SER A 74 -0.83 -5.16 -0.98
N ALA A 75 -0.59 -3.93 -1.42
CA ALA A 75 0.42 -3.02 -0.90
C ALA A 75 0.43 -2.94 0.63
N PHE A 76 -0.72 -2.68 1.26
CA PHE A 76 -0.81 -2.53 2.71
C PHE A 76 -0.42 -3.79 3.49
N LEU A 77 -0.64 -4.98 2.94
CA LEU A 77 -0.25 -6.24 3.58
C LEU A 77 1.28 -6.45 3.62
N ASN A 78 2.03 -5.58 2.97
CA ASN A 78 3.48 -5.61 2.98
C ASN A 78 4.12 -4.62 3.96
N GLY A 79 3.36 -3.68 4.56
CA GLY A 79 3.85 -2.80 5.61
C GLY A 79 4.07 -3.58 6.91
N TYR A 80 5.19 -3.38 7.59
CA TYR A 80 5.41 -3.92 8.93
C TYR A 80 4.75 -3.01 9.97
N ILE A 81 4.22 -3.61 11.04
CA ILE A 81 3.65 -2.87 12.17
C ILE A 81 4.67 -2.91 13.31
N ASN A 82 4.96 -1.75 13.88
CA ASN A 82 5.84 -1.61 15.03
C ASN A 82 5.07 -1.82 16.34
N GLU A 83 3.79 -1.44 16.37
CA GLU A 83 2.93 -1.54 17.54
C GLU A 83 2.36 -2.95 17.71
N GLU A 84 1.99 -3.29 18.93
CA GLU A 84 1.30 -4.54 19.21
C GLU A 84 -0.18 -4.46 18.82
N VAL A 85 -0.52 -5.14 17.74
CA VAL A 85 -1.90 -5.21 17.24
C VAL A 85 -2.39 -6.66 17.26
N PHE A 86 -3.48 -6.88 17.98
CA PHE A 86 -4.13 -8.18 18.08
C PHE A 86 -5.48 -8.15 17.37
N VAL A 87 -5.72 -9.17 16.54
CA VAL A 87 -6.96 -9.31 15.78
C VAL A 87 -7.64 -10.66 16.09
N SER A 88 -8.96 -10.65 16.10
CA SER A 88 -9.74 -11.90 16.20
C SER A 88 -9.53 -12.76 14.97
N GLN A 89 -9.71 -14.05 15.13
CA GLN A 89 -9.72 -14.99 14.02
C GLN A 89 -10.78 -14.58 12.98
N PRO A 90 -10.48 -14.76 11.67
CA PRO A 90 -11.43 -14.40 10.62
C PRO A 90 -12.68 -15.28 10.68
N PRO A 91 -13.88 -14.69 10.50
CA PRO A 91 -15.11 -15.47 10.43
C PRO A 91 -15.04 -16.59 9.36
N GLY A 92 -15.35 -17.81 9.75
CA GLY A 92 -15.29 -19.01 8.92
C GLY A 92 -13.90 -19.66 8.77
N PHE A 93 -12.88 -19.12 9.49
CA PHE A 93 -11.52 -19.67 9.58
C PHE A 93 -11.05 -19.74 11.03
N GLU A 94 -11.97 -19.98 11.93
CA GLU A 94 -11.67 -20.12 13.36
C GLU A 94 -11.06 -21.49 13.62
N ASP A 95 -10.02 -21.52 14.46
CA ASP A 95 -9.40 -22.76 14.89
C ASP A 95 -10.29 -23.46 15.90
N HIS A 96 -10.76 -24.66 15.57
CA HIS A 96 -11.61 -25.47 16.44
C HIS A 96 -10.91 -25.93 17.74
N GLN A 97 -9.58 -26.05 17.72
CA GLN A 97 -8.83 -26.45 18.91
C GLN A 97 -8.59 -25.26 19.85
N HIS A 98 -8.50 -24.05 19.30
CA HIS A 98 -8.18 -22.83 20.04
C HIS A 98 -9.10 -21.66 19.68
N PRO A 99 -10.41 -21.76 19.90
CA PRO A 99 -11.38 -20.76 19.43
C PRO A 99 -11.20 -19.38 20.08
N GLY A 100 -10.60 -19.30 21.27
CA GLY A 100 -10.32 -18.05 21.98
C GLY A 100 -8.98 -17.39 21.64
N HIS A 101 -8.15 -18.00 20.79
CA HIS A 101 -6.87 -17.43 20.42
C HIS A 101 -7.03 -16.30 19.41
N VAL A 102 -6.10 -15.32 19.49
CA VAL A 102 -6.04 -14.15 18.63
C VAL A 102 -4.72 -14.10 17.88
N PHE A 103 -4.70 -13.46 16.72
CA PHE A 103 -3.48 -13.26 15.97
C PHE A 103 -2.78 -11.95 16.37
N LYS A 104 -1.49 -12.02 16.69
CA LYS A 104 -0.61 -10.86 16.77
C LYS A 104 -0.12 -10.53 15.36
N LEU A 105 -0.44 -9.35 14.87
CA LEU A 105 -0.04 -8.93 13.52
C LEU A 105 1.44 -8.52 13.48
N LYS A 106 2.18 -9.07 12.53
CA LYS A 106 3.53 -8.63 12.15
C LYS A 106 3.50 -7.63 10.99
N LYS A 107 2.48 -7.70 10.15
CA LYS A 107 2.26 -6.85 8.99
C LYS A 107 0.88 -6.22 9.05
N ALA A 108 0.73 -5.07 8.41
CA ALA A 108 -0.52 -4.36 8.36
C ALA A 108 -1.61 -5.16 7.66
N LEU A 109 -2.84 -4.94 8.09
CA LEU A 109 -4.05 -5.48 7.48
C LEU A 109 -4.90 -4.32 6.97
N TYR A 110 -5.70 -4.58 5.93
CA TYR A 110 -6.69 -3.60 5.47
C TYR A 110 -7.61 -3.18 6.61
N GLY A 111 -7.96 -1.90 6.69
CA GLY A 111 -8.81 -1.33 7.73
C GLY A 111 -8.08 -0.82 8.97
N LEU A 112 -6.79 -1.07 9.12
CA LEU A 112 -5.97 -0.39 10.12
C LEU A 112 -5.63 1.02 9.64
N LYS A 113 -5.74 2.01 10.52
CA LYS A 113 -5.50 3.43 10.20
C LYS A 113 -4.03 3.71 9.84
N GLN A 114 -3.10 3.01 10.48
CA GLN A 114 -1.66 3.13 10.23
C GLN A 114 -1.15 2.35 9.01
N ALA A 115 -1.96 1.47 8.40
CA ALA A 115 -1.52 0.62 7.29
C ALA A 115 -0.93 1.40 6.08
N PRO A 116 -1.50 2.56 5.66
CA PRO A 116 -0.91 3.36 4.60
C PRO A 116 0.47 3.91 4.94
N ARG A 117 0.67 4.38 6.18
CA ARG A 117 1.95 4.91 6.66
C ARG A 117 3.01 3.82 6.69
N GLN A 118 2.70 2.67 7.26
CA GLN A 118 3.62 1.53 7.36
C GLN A 118 4.06 1.02 5.98
N TRP A 119 3.15 0.99 5.02
CA TRP A 119 3.49 0.67 3.65
C TRP A 119 4.39 1.74 3.01
N TYR A 120 4.07 3.04 3.20
CA TYR A 120 4.88 4.13 2.68
C TYR A 120 6.33 4.06 3.19
N GLU A 121 6.54 3.87 4.49
CA GLU A 121 7.86 3.74 5.10
C GLU A 121 8.64 2.59 4.47
N ARG A 122 8.05 1.39 4.43
CA ARG A 122 8.70 0.23 3.81
C ARG A 122 9.08 0.47 2.36
N LEU A 123 8.18 1.03 1.56
CA LEU A 123 8.48 1.32 0.16
C LEU A 123 9.56 2.40 0.04
N SER A 124 9.50 3.44 0.87
CA SER A 124 10.48 4.52 0.91
C SER A 124 11.87 3.98 1.20
N ASP A 125 12.01 3.13 2.22
CA ASP A 125 13.29 2.52 2.59
C ASP A 125 13.84 1.63 1.47
N PHE A 126 12.97 0.79 0.89
CA PHE A 126 13.35 -0.03 -0.25
C PHE A 126 13.86 0.81 -1.41
N LEU A 127 13.11 1.84 -1.82
CA LEU A 127 13.47 2.70 -2.93
C LEU A 127 14.77 3.49 -2.63
N THR A 128 14.94 4.01 -1.43
CA THR A 128 16.16 4.71 -1.01
C THR A 128 17.36 3.78 -1.04
N SER A 129 17.22 2.56 -0.56
CA SER A 129 18.29 1.56 -0.62
C SER A 129 18.71 1.20 -2.05
N GLN A 130 17.76 1.18 -2.99
CA GLN A 130 18.06 0.93 -4.40
C GLN A 130 18.72 2.15 -5.07
N VAL A 131 18.31 3.38 -4.72
CA VAL A 131 18.95 4.62 -5.21
C VAL A 131 20.40 4.66 -4.78
N LEU A 132 20.69 4.42 -3.50
CA LEU A 132 22.06 4.42 -2.98
C LEU A 132 22.95 3.39 -3.70
N LYS A 133 22.43 2.20 -3.97
CA LYS A 133 23.15 1.18 -4.76
C LYS A 133 23.44 1.63 -6.19
N MET A 134 22.53 2.43 -6.79
CA MET A 134 22.69 2.94 -8.15
C MET A 134 23.65 4.11 -8.23
N VAL A 135 23.67 4.99 -7.23
CA VAL A 135 24.62 6.11 -7.15
C VAL A 135 26.05 5.61 -6.97
N ALA A 136 26.23 4.50 -6.26
CA ALA A 136 27.53 3.85 -6.13
C ALA A 136 28.02 3.15 -7.42
N ALA A 137 27.15 2.97 -8.44
CA ALA A 137 27.50 2.39 -9.73
C ALA A 137 27.67 3.49 -10.79
N PRO A 138 28.86 3.69 -11.39
CA PRO A 138 29.18 4.84 -12.24
C PRO A 138 28.60 4.74 -13.66
N SER A 139 27.32 4.49 -13.83
CA SER A 139 26.69 4.42 -15.14
C SER A 139 25.67 5.56 -15.35
N ARG A 140 25.67 6.16 -16.56
CA ARG A 140 24.77 7.24 -17.00
C ARG A 140 23.25 6.93 -16.92
N LEU A 141 22.90 5.71 -16.53
CA LEU A 141 21.52 5.24 -16.29
C LEU A 141 20.93 5.77 -14.95
N CYS A 142 21.74 6.39 -14.10
CA CYS A 142 21.38 6.78 -12.74
C CYS A 142 20.28 7.88 -12.69
N LEU A 143 20.33 8.88 -13.57
CA LEU A 143 19.37 9.99 -13.60
C LEU A 143 17.95 9.55 -13.99
N MET A 144 17.83 8.62 -14.95
CA MET A 144 16.52 8.09 -15.40
C MET A 144 15.85 7.24 -14.31
N LYS A 145 16.63 6.45 -13.57
CA LYS A 145 16.13 5.58 -12.50
C LYS A 145 15.72 6.39 -11.26
N THR A 146 16.41 7.48 -10.95
CA THR A 146 16.05 8.38 -9.83
C THR A 146 14.72 9.08 -10.06
N CYS A 147 14.41 9.46 -11.28
CA CYS A 147 13.12 10.04 -11.64
C CYS A 147 11.98 9.04 -11.55
N MET A 148 12.21 7.78 -11.93
CA MET A 148 11.26 6.68 -11.77
C MET A 148 10.94 6.37 -10.30
N LEU A 149 11.94 6.48 -9.42
CA LEU A 149 11.80 6.29 -7.98
C LEU A 149 10.99 7.40 -7.30
N CYS A 150 11.14 8.63 -7.77
CA CYS A 150 10.34 9.77 -7.29
C CYS A 150 8.85 9.59 -7.64
N LEU A 151 8.55 9.07 -8.82
CA LEU A 151 7.19 8.74 -9.27
C LEU A 151 6.57 7.59 -8.46
N MET A 152 7.32 6.54 -8.16
CA MET A 152 6.80 5.42 -7.37
C MET A 152 6.41 5.84 -5.95
N LYS A 153 7.19 6.72 -5.30
CA LYS A 153 6.80 7.31 -4.00
C LYS A 153 5.52 8.13 -4.10
N THR A 154 5.29 8.73 -5.26
CA THR A 154 4.21 9.69 -5.49
C THR A 154 2.89 9.01 -5.88
N PHE A 155 2.93 7.86 -6.55
CA PHE A 155 1.75 7.18 -7.13
C PHE A 155 1.02 6.21 -6.17
N MET A 156 1.46 6.07 -4.93
CA MET A 156 0.96 5.04 -4.01
C MET A 156 -0.50 5.17 -3.58
N TYR A 157 -1.17 6.29 -3.84
CA TYR A 157 -2.51 6.55 -3.32
C TYR A 157 -3.64 6.54 -4.36
N PHE A 158 -3.35 6.30 -5.63
CA PHE A 158 -4.40 6.22 -6.65
C PHE A 158 -4.59 4.79 -7.18
N PRO A 159 -5.49 3.99 -6.56
CA PRO A 159 -5.90 2.71 -7.15
C PRO A 159 -6.83 2.87 -8.37
N CYS A 160 -7.03 4.10 -8.88
CA CYS A 160 -8.10 4.39 -9.84
C CYS A 160 -7.69 5.19 -11.08
N ILE A 161 -6.41 5.37 -11.38
CA ILE A 161 -5.99 5.98 -12.66
C ILE A 161 -5.35 4.90 -13.56
N CYS A 162 -6.00 3.74 -13.66
CA CYS A 162 -5.70 2.72 -14.67
C CYS A 162 -6.75 2.68 -15.78
N ALA A 163 -7.30 3.83 -16.16
CA ALA A 163 -8.24 3.89 -17.27
C ALA A 163 -8.07 5.21 -18.01
N LEU A 164 -6.90 5.44 -18.61
CA LEU A 164 -6.74 6.40 -19.72
C LEU A 164 -5.25 6.37 -20.16
N LEU A 165 -4.93 5.41 -20.97
CA LEU A 165 -4.08 5.43 -22.16
C LEU A 165 -4.14 4.04 -22.79
#